data_7fe9f50fa417e39e6808df8d8af030f8
#
_entry.id   7fe9f50fa417e39e6808df8d8af030f8
#
_cell.length_a   1.000
_cell.length_b   1.000
_cell.length_c   1.000
_cell.angle_alpha   90.00
_cell.angle_beta   90.00
_cell.angle_gamma   90.00
#
_symmetry.space_group_name_H-M   'P 1'
#
loop_
_entity.id
_entity.type
_entity.pdbx_description
1 polymer ?
#
loop_
_entity_poly.entity_id
_entity_poly.type
_entity_poly.pdbx_seq_one_letter_code
_entity_poly.pdbx_strand_id
1 'polypeptide(L)'
;MAEEKFSNFLTDIIDADLAEGKVDVVHTRFPPEPNGYLHIGSAKAIFINYTIAKHYGGLFNLRFDDTNPAREGDEYVQSILQDLNWLGADPNGGIYYGSDYFERCYEYAEQLIREGKAYVDDLTREQMQEYRGNDAGKPSRPSPYRDRTPEENLDLFRRMRAGEFADGEKTLRAKIDLASPNMNMRDPTIYRIKHVTHHRQGDKWCIYPMYDFAHPIQDAIEGITFSLCSLEFENHRPLYDWVIRNLFGKEFPKQREFARLNVTNTVMSKRYLRELVEKHIVDGWDDPRMPTLSGLRRRGYTPTSIFTFVKEAGISKADNLVDMRQLEAVLRAELELNAQRRVAVLDPIKLIIDNYPADRCEMFDLPNNPNREVNDTSTRPVAFTKELWIERSDFFEVPPPKFKRLTLGSEVRLMGAYLVRCTGVDKDEAGNVVAVHANADLETRNGNPADGRKVRGTIHWVSCEHCIDAEVSLYDKLFTESNMNSIPDDADFKDYLNPDSVTTVPHAKLEESLKDAKPGDRFQFVRNGYFTPDSKHAGTYNRIVTLKDSFKV
;
A
#
# COMPACT_ATOMS: atom_id res chain seq x y z
N MET A 1 14.80 -1.89 -27.31
CA MET A 1 15.18 -2.55 -26.04
C MET A 1 14.54 -3.92 -26.08
N ALA A 2 15.29 -5.01 -25.85
CA ALA A 2 14.68 -6.33 -25.74
C ALA A 2 13.68 -6.28 -24.59
N GLU A 3 12.44 -6.71 -24.80
CA GLU A 3 11.46 -6.89 -23.73
C GLU A 3 12.09 -7.82 -22.70
N GLU A 4 12.29 -7.31 -21.49
CA GLU A 4 12.81 -8.09 -20.38
C GLU A 4 11.82 -9.23 -20.12
N LYS A 5 12.25 -10.46 -20.34
CA LYS A 5 11.39 -11.65 -20.25
C LYS A 5 10.86 -11.75 -18.80
N PHE A 6 9.55 -11.56 -18.63
CA PHE A 6 8.90 -11.80 -17.36
C PHE A 6 8.89 -13.31 -17.08
N SER A 7 9.87 -13.78 -16.29
CA SER A 7 10.10 -15.19 -16.00
C SER A 7 10.29 -15.39 -14.50
N ASN A 8 9.60 -16.37 -13.94
CA ASN A 8 9.69 -16.79 -12.55
C ASN A 8 9.13 -18.22 -12.43
N PHE A 9 9.25 -18.85 -11.27
CA PHE A 9 8.82 -20.24 -11.07
C PHE A 9 7.31 -20.47 -11.36
N LEU A 10 6.44 -19.45 -11.24
CA LEU A 10 5.02 -19.57 -11.59
C LEU A 10 4.85 -19.61 -13.11
N THR A 11 5.56 -18.76 -13.85
CA THR A 11 5.53 -18.80 -15.32
C THR A 11 6.09 -20.10 -15.86
N ASP A 12 7.14 -20.69 -15.23
CA ASP A 12 7.68 -21.98 -15.65
C ASP A 12 6.64 -23.10 -15.52
N ILE A 13 5.82 -23.09 -14.44
CA ILE A 13 4.72 -24.04 -14.24
C ILE A 13 3.61 -23.82 -15.29
N ILE A 14 3.24 -22.57 -15.54
CA ILE A 14 2.19 -22.22 -16.50
C ILE A 14 2.61 -22.59 -17.92
N ASP A 15 3.84 -22.29 -18.30
CA ASP A 15 4.41 -22.65 -19.61
C ASP A 15 4.36 -24.17 -19.84
N ALA A 16 4.69 -24.97 -18.82
CA ALA A 16 4.62 -26.42 -18.90
C ALA A 16 3.17 -26.92 -19.08
N ASP A 17 2.22 -26.41 -18.27
CA ASP A 17 0.80 -26.82 -18.36
C ASP A 17 0.16 -26.39 -19.69
N LEU A 18 0.54 -25.22 -20.26
CA LEU A 18 0.13 -24.78 -21.60
C LEU A 18 0.73 -25.66 -22.71
N ALA A 19 2.04 -25.97 -22.65
CA ALA A 19 2.73 -26.79 -23.63
C ALA A 19 2.18 -28.24 -23.67
N GLU A 20 1.74 -28.75 -22.54
CA GLU A 20 1.09 -30.06 -22.43
C GLU A 20 -0.40 -30.06 -22.82
N GLY A 21 -0.95 -28.89 -23.17
CA GLY A 21 -2.36 -28.75 -23.56
C GLY A 21 -3.34 -29.02 -22.41
N LYS A 22 -2.91 -28.85 -21.16
CA LYS A 22 -3.78 -29.04 -19.99
C LYS A 22 -4.76 -27.89 -19.79
N VAL A 23 -4.37 -26.69 -20.23
CA VAL A 23 -5.18 -25.47 -20.23
C VAL A 23 -4.96 -24.69 -21.51
N ASP A 24 -6.02 -24.03 -21.99
CA ASP A 24 -6.00 -23.20 -23.20
C ASP A 24 -5.86 -21.71 -22.88
N VAL A 25 -6.28 -21.29 -21.69
CA VAL A 25 -6.32 -19.88 -21.25
C VAL A 25 -5.75 -19.77 -19.85
N VAL A 26 -4.90 -18.78 -19.63
CA VAL A 26 -4.45 -18.40 -18.29
C VAL A 26 -5.49 -17.48 -17.67
N HIS A 27 -6.18 -17.96 -16.66
CA HIS A 27 -7.23 -17.22 -15.96
C HIS A 27 -6.90 -17.19 -14.47
N THR A 28 -6.65 -16.01 -13.95
CA THR A 28 -6.29 -15.77 -12.54
C THR A 28 -7.35 -14.91 -11.86
N ARG A 29 -7.23 -14.75 -10.54
CA ARG A 29 -8.13 -13.87 -9.79
C ARG A 29 -7.44 -13.29 -8.55
N PHE A 30 -7.91 -12.13 -8.10
CA PHE A 30 -7.62 -11.56 -6.79
C PHE A 30 -8.88 -11.64 -5.92
N PRO A 31 -8.90 -12.42 -4.81
CA PRO A 31 -10.08 -12.63 -3.98
C PRO A 31 -9.97 -11.92 -2.62
N PRO A 32 -10.07 -10.58 -2.55
CA PRO A 32 -10.00 -9.90 -1.26
C PRO A 32 -11.26 -10.10 -0.43
N GLU A 33 -11.11 -10.30 0.90
CA GLU A 33 -12.21 -10.14 1.84
C GLU A 33 -12.52 -8.64 2.01
N PRO A 34 -13.80 -8.20 1.83
CA PRO A 34 -14.19 -6.80 1.99
C PRO A 34 -14.36 -6.43 3.48
N ASN A 35 -13.31 -6.56 4.28
CA ASN A 35 -13.27 -6.37 5.72
C ASN A 35 -12.15 -5.42 6.19
N GLY A 36 -11.59 -4.63 5.29
CA GLY A 36 -10.53 -3.64 5.53
C GLY A 36 -9.93 -3.12 4.24
N TYR A 37 -9.14 -2.07 4.35
CA TYR A 37 -8.43 -1.47 3.22
C TYR A 37 -7.27 -2.37 2.77
N LEU A 38 -6.96 -2.34 1.47
CA LEU A 38 -5.81 -3.03 0.92
C LEU A 38 -4.50 -2.36 1.38
N HIS A 39 -3.45 -3.14 1.51
CA HIS A 39 -2.12 -2.68 1.92
C HIS A 39 -1.06 -3.10 0.90
N ILE A 40 0.18 -2.65 1.09
CA ILE A 40 1.29 -2.95 0.18
C ILE A 40 1.49 -4.46 -0.08
N GLY A 41 1.20 -5.31 0.91
CA GLY A 41 1.20 -6.77 0.73
C GLY A 41 0.14 -7.25 -0.26
N SER A 42 -1.04 -6.61 -0.28
CA SER A 42 -2.10 -6.89 -1.26
C SER A 42 -1.66 -6.50 -2.66
N ALA A 43 -0.87 -5.42 -2.81
CA ALA A 43 -0.33 -5.01 -4.11
C ALA A 43 0.53 -6.10 -4.76
N LYS A 44 1.27 -6.91 -3.97
CA LYS A 44 2.02 -8.06 -4.50
C LYS A 44 1.09 -9.13 -5.08
N ALA A 45 0.01 -9.47 -4.38
CA ALA A 45 -0.96 -10.44 -4.88
C ALA A 45 -1.67 -9.94 -6.15
N ILE A 46 -2.07 -8.65 -6.18
CA ILE A 46 -2.65 -8.02 -7.36
C ILE A 46 -1.65 -8.06 -8.53
N PHE A 47 -0.40 -7.60 -8.29
CA PHE A 47 0.64 -7.59 -9.31
C PHE A 47 0.86 -8.96 -9.93
N ILE A 48 1.01 -10.01 -9.11
CA ILE A 48 1.26 -11.37 -9.59
C ILE A 48 0.09 -11.86 -10.44
N ASN A 49 -1.13 -11.80 -9.93
CA ASN A 49 -2.31 -12.31 -10.63
C ASN A 49 -2.59 -11.53 -11.92
N TYR A 50 -2.56 -10.19 -11.85
CA TYR A 50 -2.82 -9.32 -12.99
C TYR A 50 -1.72 -9.42 -14.06
N THR A 51 -0.44 -9.38 -13.65
CA THR A 51 0.68 -9.40 -14.62
C THR A 51 0.81 -10.74 -15.31
N ILE A 52 0.57 -11.85 -14.59
CA ILE A 52 0.56 -13.20 -15.20
C ILE A 52 -0.57 -13.29 -16.21
N ALA A 53 -1.81 -12.96 -15.86
CA ALA A 53 -2.91 -12.96 -16.81
C ALA A 53 -2.60 -12.13 -18.04
N LYS A 54 -2.12 -10.90 -17.86
CA LYS A 54 -1.76 -9.98 -18.95
C LYS A 54 -0.63 -10.51 -19.83
N HIS A 55 0.40 -11.13 -19.23
CA HIS A 55 1.56 -11.70 -19.95
C HIS A 55 1.14 -12.77 -20.94
N TYR A 56 0.16 -13.60 -20.57
CA TYR A 56 -0.36 -14.67 -21.42
C TYR A 56 -1.58 -14.25 -22.26
N GLY A 57 -1.97 -12.96 -22.26
CA GLY A 57 -3.18 -12.51 -22.96
C GLY A 57 -4.48 -13.11 -22.39
N GLY A 58 -4.45 -13.53 -21.14
CA GLY A 58 -5.54 -14.21 -20.45
C GLY A 58 -6.48 -13.27 -19.68
N LEU A 59 -7.17 -13.83 -18.70
CA LEU A 59 -8.19 -13.16 -17.91
C LEU A 59 -7.78 -12.99 -16.46
N PHE A 60 -8.19 -11.87 -15.86
CA PHE A 60 -8.01 -11.55 -14.45
C PHE A 60 -9.35 -11.15 -13.83
N ASN A 61 -9.81 -11.90 -12.81
CA ASN A 61 -11.03 -11.58 -12.07
C ASN A 61 -10.73 -10.85 -10.78
N LEU A 62 -11.64 -9.97 -10.39
CA LEU A 62 -11.80 -9.55 -9.00
C LEU A 62 -12.99 -10.32 -8.40
N ARG A 63 -12.76 -11.08 -7.33
CA ARG A 63 -13.85 -11.73 -6.59
C ARG A 63 -13.79 -11.32 -5.13
N PHE A 64 -14.79 -10.59 -4.67
CA PHE A 64 -14.95 -10.31 -3.25
C PHE A 64 -15.28 -11.60 -2.49
N ASP A 65 -14.39 -12.02 -1.59
CA ASP A 65 -14.65 -13.14 -0.70
C ASP A 65 -15.50 -12.64 0.49
N ASP A 66 -16.79 -12.53 0.24
CA ASP A 66 -17.80 -12.11 1.19
C ASP A 66 -18.55 -13.31 1.81
N THR A 67 -17.80 -14.38 2.11
CA THR A 67 -18.35 -15.60 2.73
C THR A 67 -18.51 -15.51 4.25
N ASN A 68 -17.95 -14.49 4.90
CA ASN A 68 -18.03 -14.27 6.33
C ASN A 68 -18.88 -13.04 6.71
N PRO A 69 -20.17 -13.19 6.99
CA PRO A 69 -21.13 -12.07 7.13
C PRO A 69 -20.85 -11.10 8.27
N ALA A 70 -19.97 -11.45 9.22
CA ALA A 70 -19.79 -10.69 10.46
C ALA A 70 -18.87 -9.47 10.37
N ARG A 71 -18.16 -9.23 9.24
CA ARG A 71 -17.06 -8.26 9.16
C ARG A 71 -17.00 -7.47 7.87
N GLU A 72 -17.94 -7.65 6.97
CA GLU A 72 -17.92 -7.13 5.60
C GLU A 72 -18.71 -5.83 5.51
N GLY A 73 -18.29 -4.92 4.60
CA GLY A 73 -18.95 -3.63 4.43
C GLY A 73 -18.71 -2.99 3.05
N ASP A 74 -19.71 -2.27 2.57
CA ASP A 74 -19.69 -1.59 1.26
C ASP A 74 -18.55 -0.57 1.15
N GLU A 75 -18.15 0.07 2.24
CA GLU A 75 -16.99 0.97 2.27
C GLU A 75 -15.71 0.28 1.79
N TYR A 76 -15.48 -0.95 2.27
CA TYR A 76 -14.29 -1.71 1.89
C TYR A 76 -14.35 -2.17 0.44
N VAL A 77 -15.54 -2.54 -0.07
CA VAL A 77 -15.75 -2.85 -1.49
C VAL A 77 -15.35 -1.66 -2.36
N GLN A 78 -15.84 -0.45 -2.03
CA GLN A 78 -15.52 0.76 -2.79
C GLN A 78 -14.02 1.11 -2.71
N SER A 79 -13.41 0.98 -1.55
CA SER A 79 -11.97 1.22 -1.38
C SER A 79 -11.13 0.26 -2.24
N ILE A 80 -11.48 -1.02 -2.26
CA ILE A 80 -10.79 -2.04 -3.07
C ILE A 80 -10.90 -1.73 -4.57
N LEU A 81 -12.09 -1.35 -5.05
CA LEU A 81 -12.31 -0.95 -6.44
C LEU A 81 -11.49 0.28 -6.81
N GLN A 82 -11.43 1.28 -5.94
CA GLN A 82 -10.61 2.48 -6.14
C GLN A 82 -9.11 2.13 -6.21
N ASP A 83 -8.65 1.23 -5.36
CA ASP A 83 -7.25 0.82 -5.32
C ASP A 83 -6.84 0.03 -6.57
N LEU A 84 -7.67 -0.90 -7.08
CA LEU A 84 -7.42 -1.59 -8.33
C LEU A 84 -7.40 -0.62 -9.52
N ASN A 85 -8.38 0.29 -9.58
CA ASN A 85 -8.42 1.32 -10.62
C ASN A 85 -7.18 2.22 -10.57
N TRP A 86 -6.76 2.65 -9.38
CA TRP A 86 -5.56 3.45 -9.20
C TRP A 86 -4.29 2.71 -9.64
N LEU A 87 -4.17 1.41 -9.32
CA LEU A 87 -3.06 0.57 -9.76
C LEU A 87 -3.08 0.28 -11.26
N GLY A 88 -4.20 0.51 -11.94
CA GLY A 88 -4.40 0.13 -13.35
C GLY A 88 -4.54 -1.37 -13.55
N ALA A 89 -4.94 -2.11 -12.51
CA ALA A 89 -5.17 -3.55 -12.54
C ALA A 89 -6.65 -3.84 -12.88
N ASP A 90 -7.00 -3.67 -14.16
CA ASP A 90 -8.36 -3.86 -14.66
C ASP A 90 -8.78 -5.34 -14.62
N PRO A 91 -9.88 -5.70 -13.92
CA PRO A 91 -10.42 -7.06 -13.91
C PRO A 91 -11.19 -7.38 -15.19
N ASN A 92 -10.45 -7.58 -16.29
CA ASN A 92 -10.98 -7.85 -17.62
C ASN A 92 -11.77 -9.17 -17.73
N GLY A 93 -11.67 -10.06 -16.74
CA GLY A 93 -12.48 -11.29 -16.63
C GLY A 93 -13.80 -11.10 -15.87
N GLY A 94 -13.94 -9.99 -15.15
CA GLY A 94 -15.16 -9.62 -14.42
C GLY A 94 -14.97 -9.38 -12.93
N ILE A 95 -16.05 -8.89 -12.30
CA ILE A 95 -16.14 -8.63 -10.86
C ILE A 95 -17.23 -9.54 -10.30
N TYR A 96 -16.88 -10.32 -9.28
CA TYR A 96 -17.72 -11.36 -8.69
C TYR A 96 -17.79 -11.22 -7.17
N TYR A 97 -18.78 -11.89 -6.57
CA TYR A 97 -18.96 -11.96 -5.13
C TYR A 97 -19.15 -13.42 -4.71
N GLY A 98 -18.44 -13.84 -3.67
CA GLY A 98 -18.53 -15.19 -3.14
C GLY A 98 -19.95 -15.57 -2.71
N SER A 99 -20.71 -14.59 -2.18
CA SER A 99 -22.10 -14.78 -1.74
C SER A 99 -23.07 -15.10 -2.89
N ASP A 100 -22.75 -14.76 -4.14
CA ASP A 100 -23.60 -15.12 -5.29
C ASP A 100 -23.59 -16.63 -5.59
N TYR A 101 -22.60 -17.36 -5.06
CA TYR A 101 -22.44 -18.80 -5.23
C TYR A 101 -22.99 -19.64 -4.06
N PHE A 102 -23.60 -19.04 -3.04
CA PHE A 102 -24.06 -19.77 -1.85
C PHE A 102 -25.01 -20.92 -2.20
N GLU A 103 -25.95 -20.72 -3.13
CA GLU A 103 -26.86 -21.79 -3.56
C GLU A 103 -26.09 -22.94 -4.23
N ARG A 104 -25.12 -22.63 -5.10
CA ARG A 104 -24.29 -23.64 -5.76
C ARG A 104 -23.41 -24.39 -4.77
N CYS A 105 -22.82 -23.68 -3.81
CA CYS A 105 -22.06 -24.34 -2.73
C CYS A 105 -22.94 -25.27 -1.91
N TYR A 106 -24.18 -24.87 -1.63
CA TYR A 106 -25.16 -25.71 -0.93
C TYR A 106 -25.51 -26.96 -1.71
N GLU A 107 -25.81 -26.86 -3.02
CA GLU A 107 -26.08 -28.00 -3.90
C GLU A 107 -24.91 -28.99 -3.94
N TYR A 108 -23.66 -28.49 -4.03
CA TYR A 108 -22.45 -29.31 -4.00
C TYR A 108 -22.21 -29.96 -2.63
N ALA A 109 -22.56 -29.29 -1.54
CA ALA A 109 -22.51 -29.88 -0.22
C ALA A 109 -23.52 -31.06 -0.08
N GLU A 110 -24.78 -30.91 -0.57
CA GLU A 110 -25.74 -32.01 -0.63
C GLU A 110 -25.25 -33.18 -1.52
N GLN A 111 -24.54 -32.88 -2.64
CA GLN A 111 -23.92 -33.91 -3.47
C GLN A 111 -22.90 -34.73 -2.66
N LEU A 112 -21.97 -34.09 -1.94
CA LEU A 112 -21.00 -34.79 -1.10
C LEU A 112 -21.67 -35.65 -0.01
N ILE A 113 -22.77 -35.18 0.56
CA ILE A 113 -23.54 -35.96 1.54
C ILE A 113 -24.13 -37.20 0.88
N ARG A 114 -24.79 -37.07 -0.28
CA ARG A 114 -25.37 -38.23 -1.01
C ARG A 114 -24.32 -39.27 -1.41
N GLU A 115 -23.10 -38.82 -1.69
CA GLU A 115 -21.97 -39.67 -2.02
C GLU A 115 -21.26 -40.25 -0.78
N GLY A 116 -21.74 -39.95 0.44
CA GLY A 116 -21.14 -40.42 1.69
C GLY A 116 -19.77 -39.76 1.99
N LYS A 117 -19.48 -38.62 1.35
CA LYS A 117 -18.22 -37.87 1.49
C LYS A 117 -18.32 -36.68 2.44
N ALA A 118 -19.49 -36.44 3.03
CA ALA A 118 -19.69 -35.43 4.07
C ALA A 118 -20.73 -35.92 5.09
N TYR A 119 -20.62 -35.41 6.31
CA TYR A 119 -21.52 -35.74 7.41
C TYR A 119 -21.77 -34.57 8.32
N VAL A 120 -22.96 -34.49 8.94
CA VAL A 120 -23.30 -33.49 9.96
C VAL A 120 -22.74 -33.96 11.30
N ASP A 121 -21.99 -33.09 11.95
CA ASP A 121 -21.35 -33.33 13.24
C ASP A 121 -21.96 -32.45 14.33
N ASP A 122 -22.29 -33.04 15.48
CA ASP A 122 -22.89 -32.36 16.63
C ASP A 122 -21.83 -32.04 17.72
N LEU A 123 -20.56 -32.30 17.47
CA LEU A 123 -19.48 -31.96 18.40
C LEU A 123 -19.33 -30.45 18.54
N THR A 124 -19.13 -29.98 19.79
CA THR A 124 -18.75 -28.58 20.03
C THR A 124 -17.37 -28.32 19.47
N ARG A 125 -17.01 -27.01 19.36
CA ARG A 125 -15.69 -26.61 18.89
C ARG A 125 -14.55 -27.23 19.69
N GLU A 126 -14.68 -27.25 21.01
CA GLU A 126 -13.70 -27.82 21.94
C GLU A 126 -13.57 -29.34 21.74
N GLN A 127 -14.70 -30.04 21.63
CA GLN A 127 -14.73 -31.48 21.34
C GLN A 127 -14.11 -31.76 19.97
N MET A 128 -14.44 -30.99 18.93
CA MET A 128 -13.83 -31.16 17.61
C MET A 128 -12.31 -31.01 17.64
N GLN A 129 -11.77 -30.01 18.38
CA GLN A 129 -10.32 -29.87 18.58
C GLN A 129 -9.71 -31.09 19.28
N GLU A 130 -10.38 -31.60 20.30
CA GLU A 130 -9.94 -32.81 20.99
C GLU A 130 -9.92 -34.04 20.09
N TYR A 131 -10.99 -34.26 19.29
CA TYR A 131 -11.13 -35.39 18.40
C TYR A 131 -10.18 -35.33 17.19
N ARG A 132 -9.86 -34.14 16.72
CA ARG A 132 -8.95 -33.92 15.60
C ARG A 132 -7.49 -34.28 15.93
N GLY A 133 -7.14 -34.29 17.24
CA GLY A 133 -5.77 -34.49 17.68
C GLY A 133 -4.91 -33.24 17.46
N ASN A 134 -3.59 -33.39 17.54
CA ASN A 134 -2.64 -32.30 17.34
C ASN A 134 -1.34 -32.80 16.70
N ASP A 135 -0.48 -31.87 16.28
CA ASP A 135 0.82 -32.18 15.70
C ASP A 135 1.85 -32.65 16.73
N ALA A 136 1.57 -32.50 18.05
CA ALA A 136 2.40 -32.98 19.15
C ALA A 136 2.21 -34.46 19.46
N GLY A 137 1.57 -35.21 18.55
CA GLY A 137 1.44 -36.68 18.64
C GLY A 137 0.14 -37.21 19.24
N LYS A 138 -0.84 -36.35 19.61
CA LYS A 138 -2.18 -36.81 19.99
C LYS A 138 -2.92 -37.30 18.75
N PRO A 139 -3.28 -38.61 18.63
CA PRO A 139 -3.94 -39.13 17.45
C PRO A 139 -5.35 -38.55 17.32
N SER A 140 -5.82 -38.41 16.09
CA SER A 140 -7.22 -38.12 15.83
C SER A 140 -8.07 -39.34 16.06
N ARG A 141 -9.34 -39.15 16.41
CA ARG A 141 -10.35 -40.19 16.55
C ARG A 141 -11.62 -39.80 15.80
N PRO A 142 -12.40 -40.81 15.29
CA PRO A 142 -13.62 -40.51 14.59
C PRO A 142 -14.66 -39.87 15.50
N SER A 143 -15.41 -38.90 14.97
CA SER A 143 -16.62 -38.40 15.63
C SER A 143 -17.64 -39.50 15.76
N PRO A 144 -18.43 -39.58 16.85
CA PRO A 144 -19.55 -40.50 16.98
C PRO A 144 -20.59 -40.34 15.87
N TYR A 145 -20.62 -39.22 15.19
CA TYR A 145 -21.58 -38.88 14.15
C TYR A 145 -21.07 -39.13 12.72
N ARG A 146 -19.82 -39.56 12.57
CA ARG A 146 -19.13 -39.72 11.28
C ARG A 146 -19.80 -40.77 10.36
N ASP A 147 -20.45 -41.74 10.95
CA ASP A 147 -21.04 -42.90 10.22
C ASP A 147 -22.58 -42.84 10.13
N ARG A 148 -23.17 -41.63 10.33
CA ARG A 148 -24.58 -41.37 9.98
C ARG A 148 -24.83 -41.67 8.50
N THR A 149 -26.02 -42.16 8.20
CA THR A 149 -26.40 -42.42 6.81
C THR A 149 -26.50 -41.13 5.98
N PRO A 150 -26.36 -41.21 4.65
CA PRO A 150 -26.56 -40.05 3.79
C PRO A 150 -27.94 -39.40 3.97
N GLU A 151 -29.00 -40.20 4.19
CA GLU A 151 -30.36 -39.71 4.38
C GLU A 151 -30.49 -38.89 5.67
N GLU A 152 -29.94 -39.40 6.78
CA GLU A 152 -29.91 -38.67 8.07
C GLU A 152 -29.12 -37.34 7.94
N ASN A 153 -27.95 -37.38 7.28
CA ASN A 153 -27.13 -36.20 7.08
C ASN A 153 -27.82 -35.17 6.18
N LEU A 154 -28.52 -35.58 5.12
CA LEU A 154 -29.31 -34.69 4.27
C LEU A 154 -30.46 -34.03 5.05
N ASP A 155 -31.20 -34.78 5.85
CA ASP A 155 -32.26 -34.21 6.69
C ASP A 155 -31.68 -33.15 7.64
N LEU A 156 -30.64 -33.51 8.37
CA LEU A 156 -29.99 -32.59 9.32
C LEU A 156 -29.45 -31.32 8.61
N PHE A 157 -28.79 -31.47 7.45
CA PHE A 157 -28.22 -30.33 6.73
C PHE A 157 -29.30 -29.38 6.20
N ARG A 158 -30.43 -29.89 5.73
CA ARG A 158 -31.60 -29.12 5.33
C ARG A 158 -32.24 -28.38 6.51
N ARG A 159 -32.30 -29.01 7.66
CA ARG A 159 -32.77 -28.39 8.90
C ARG A 159 -31.79 -27.33 9.42
N MET A 160 -30.48 -27.52 9.24
CA MET A 160 -29.49 -26.44 9.48
C MET A 160 -29.80 -25.21 8.62
N ARG A 161 -30.09 -25.38 7.32
CA ARG A 161 -30.48 -24.29 6.42
C ARG A 161 -31.82 -23.65 6.81
N ALA A 162 -32.74 -24.44 7.34
CA ALA A 162 -34.04 -23.97 7.82
C ALA A 162 -33.96 -23.16 9.14
N GLY A 163 -32.77 -23.09 9.76
CA GLY A 163 -32.55 -22.32 11.00
C GLY A 163 -33.03 -23.02 12.28
N GLU A 164 -33.18 -24.33 12.25
CA GLU A 164 -33.67 -25.09 13.41
C GLU A 164 -32.64 -25.24 14.54
N PHE A 165 -31.36 -24.99 14.27
CA PHE A 165 -30.27 -25.20 15.21
C PHE A 165 -29.54 -23.90 15.53
N ALA A 166 -29.06 -23.78 16.76
CA ALA A 166 -28.29 -22.61 17.21
C ALA A 166 -26.87 -22.56 16.62
N ASP A 167 -26.24 -21.37 16.71
CA ASP A 167 -24.84 -21.19 16.30
C ASP A 167 -23.92 -22.16 17.04
N GLY A 168 -23.09 -22.90 16.28
CA GLY A 168 -22.14 -23.85 16.83
C GLY A 168 -22.73 -25.21 17.27
N GLU A 169 -24.06 -25.41 17.19
CA GLU A 169 -24.70 -26.65 17.57
C GLU A 169 -24.39 -27.79 16.58
N LYS A 170 -24.31 -27.47 15.29
CA LYS A 170 -23.99 -28.44 14.24
C LYS A 170 -23.05 -27.80 13.19
N THR A 171 -22.24 -28.68 12.59
CA THR A 171 -21.39 -28.34 11.45
C THR A 171 -21.50 -29.43 10.38
N LEU A 172 -21.24 -29.08 9.10
CA LEU A 172 -21.02 -30.10 8.08
C LEU A 172 -19.51 -30.29 7.91
N ARG A 173 -19.05 -31.53 7.95
CA ARG A 173 -17.65 -31.92 7.80
C ARG A 173 -17.45 -32.79 6.56
N ALA A 174 -16.36 -32.57 5.83
CA ALA A 174 -15.93 -33.51 4.80
C ALA A 174 -15.39 -34.81 5.46
N LYS A 175 -15.72 -35.97 4.88
CA LYS A 175 -15.25 -37.27 5.32
C LYS A 175 -14.04 -37.67 4.49
N ILE A 176 -12.82 -37.42 5.01
CA ILE A 176 -11.57 -37.62 4.27
C ILE A 176 -10.66 -38.64 4.96
N ASP A 177 -9.64 -38.18 5.68
CA ASP A 177 -8.63 -39.06 6.29
C ASP A 177 -8.21 -38.54 7.66
N LEU A 178 -8.64 -39.24 8.70
CA LEU A 178 -8.30 -38.90 10.09
C LEU A 178 -6.84 -39.19 10.43
N ALA A 179 -6.13 -40.02 9.65
CA ALA A 179 -4.72 -40.35 9.86
C ALA A 179 -3.77 -39.40 9.13
N SER A 180 -4.31 -38.46 8.33
CA SER A 180 -3.49 -37.52 7.56
C SER A 180 -2.51 -36.74 8.45
N PRO A 181 -1.25 -36.60 8.06
CA PRO A 181 -0.33 -35.70 8.73
C PRO A 181 -0.76 -34.21 8.59
N ASN A 182 -1.51 -33.89 7.52
CA ASN A 182 -2.06 -32.56 7.31
C ASN A 182 -3.38 -32.40 8.07
N MET A 183 -3.40 -31.50 9.04
CA MET A 183 -4.57 -31.21 9.87
C MET A 183 -5.79 -30.78 9.03
N ASN A 184 -5.59 -30.12 7.89
CA ASN A 184 -6.68 -29.66 7.02
C ASN A 184 -7.39 -30.82 6.28
N MET A 185 -6.81 -32.04 6.30
CA MET A 185 -7.39 -33.24 5.71
C MET A 185 -8.10 -34.14 6.73
N ARG A 186 -8.00 -33.82 8.05
CA ARG A 186 -8.64 -34.63 9.13
C ARG A 186 -10.09 -34.22 9.32
N ASP A 187 -10.95 -34.61 8.39
CA ASP A 187 -12.39 -34.31 8.36
C ASP A 187 -12.67 -32.81 8.65
N PRO A 188 -12.26 -31.91 7.76
CA PRO A 188 -12.42 -30.47 7.98
C PRO A 188 -13.90 -30.06 7.95
N THR A 189 -14.23 -29.01 8.71
CA THR A 189 -15.53 -28.35 8.63
C THR A 189 -15.66 -27.62 7.30
N ILE A 190 -16.74 -27.86 6.56
CA ILE A 190 -17.04 -27.23 5.27
C ILE A 190 -18.25 -26.31 5.33
N TYR A 191 -19.15 -26.45 6.32
CA TYR A 191 -20.25 -25.51 6.63
C TYR A 191 -20.41 -25.30 8.13
N ARG A 192 -20.81 -24.09 8.50
CA ARG A 192 -21.15 -23.69 9.88
C ARG A 192 -22.49 -22.97 9.94
N ILE A 193 -23.15 -23.03 11.09
CA ILE A 193 -24.35 -22.22 11.41
C ILE A 193 -23.88 -20.86 11.95
N LYS A 194 -24.50 -19.79 11.44
CA LYS A 194 -24.30 -18.45 11.93
C LYS A 194 -25.50 -17.55 11.63
N HIS A 195 -26.23 -17.14 12.67
CA HIS A 195 -27.39 -16.25 12.54
C HIS A 195 -26.94 -14.79 12.57
N VAL A 196 -26.50 -14.31 11.41
CA VAL A 196 -26.06 -12.92 11.20
C VAL A 196 -26.54 -12.45 9.84
N THR A 197 -27.08 -11.24 9.75
CA THR A 197 -27.48 -10.61 8.49
C THR A 197 -26.24 -10.40 7.60
N HIS A 198 -26.30 -10.91 6.38
CA HIS A 198 -25.25 -10.74 5.38
C HIS A 198 -25.46 -9.43 4.60
N HIS A 199 -24.39 -8.66 4.36
CA HIS A 199 -24.49 -7.33 3.74
C HIS A 199 -25.14 -7.33 2.33
N ARG A 200 -25.04 -8.42 1.55
CA ARG A 200 -25.67 -8.56 0.22
C ARG A 200 -26.87 -9.51 0.20
N GLN A 201 -26.82 -10.59 0.96
CA GLN A 201 -27.85 -11.65 0.95
C GLN A 201 -28.95 -11.45 2.01
N GLY A 202 -28.79 -10.45 2.91
CA GLY A 202 -29.72 -10.24 4.02
C GLY A 202 -29.80 -11.47 4.93
N ASP A 203 -31.01 -11.82 5.35
CA ASP A 203 -31.29 -12.95 6.24
C ASP A 203 -31.65 -14.25 5.50
N LYS A 204 -31.33 -14.33 4.20
CA LYS A 204 -31.64 -15.53 3.38
C LYS A 204 -30.90 -16.79 3.86
N TRP A 205 -29.75 -16.61 4.49
CA TRP A 205 -28.87 -17.69 4.92
C TRP A 205 -28.59 -17.61 6.43
N CYS A 206 -28.59 -18.75 7.09
CA CYS A 206 -28.09 -18.94 8.46
C CYS A 206 -27.00 -20.04 8.53
N ILE A 207 -26.62 -20.61 7.39
CA ILE A 207 -25.46 -21.49 7.25
C ILE A 207 -24.53 -20.93 6.17
N TYR A 208 -23.24 -21.02 6.39
CA TYR A 208 -22.24 -20.43 5.51
C TYR A 208 -21.13 -21.44 5.21
N PRO A 209 -20.70 -21.54 3.94
CA PRO A 209 -19.58 -22.41 3.58
C PRO A 209 -18.28 -21.86 4.20
N MET A 210 -17.39 -22.76 4.56
CA MET A 210 -16.03 -22.39 4.95
C MET A 210 -15.21 -22.05 3.70
N TYR A 211 -14.18 -21.17 3.89
CA TYR A 211 -13.29 -20.74 2.83
C TYR A 211 -12.77 -21.89 1.95
N ASP A 212 -12.22 -22.94 2.58
CA ASP A 212 -11.62 -24.07 1.88
C ASP A 212 -12.60 -24.88 1.03
N PHE A 213 -13.89 -24.74 1.27
CA PHE A 213 -14.94 -25.37 0.46
C PHE A 213 -15.49 -24.44 -0.63
N ALA A 214 -15.79 -23.19 -0.27
CA ALA A 214 -16.36 -22.21 -1.19
C ALA A 214 -15.38 -21.83 -2.30
N HIS A 215 -14.13 -21.57 -1.94
CA HIS A 215 -13.12 -20.98 -2.83
C HIS A 215 -12.80 -21.85 -4.06
N PRO A 216 -12.50 -23.18 -3.95
CA PRO A 216 -12.31 -24.02 -5.13
C PRO A 216 -13.55 -24.13 -6.01
N ILE A 217 -14.76 -24.16 -5.42
CA ILE A 217 -16.02 -24.19 -6.17
C ILE A 217 -16.19 -22.93 -7.00
N GLN A 218 -15.97 -21.78 -6.40
CA GLN A 218 -16.05 -20.48 -7.08
C GLN A 218 -15.01 -20.39 -8.20
N ASP A 219 -13.77 -20.79 -7.95
CA ASP A 219 -12.72 -20.83 -8.98
C ASP A 219 -13.12 -21.71 -10.16
N ALA A 220 -13.69 -22.89 -9.90
CA ALA A 220 -14.14 -23.79 -10.97
C ALA A 220 -15.31 -23.24 -11.78
N ILE A 221 -16.28 -22.59 -11.14
CA ILE A 221 -17.45 -21.99 -11.80
C ILE A 221 -17.03 -20.79 -12.66
N GLU A 222 -16.11 -19.95 -12.18
CA GLU A 222 -15.59 -18.79 -12.91
C GLU A 222 -14.59 -19.15 -14.02
N GLY A 223 -14.20 -20.42 -14.13
CA GLY A 223 -13.23 -20.85 -15.14
C GLY A 223 -11.79 -20.43 -14.85
N ILE A 224 -11.47 -20.16 -13.59
CA ILE A 224 -10.09 -19.92 -13.16
C ILE A 224 -9.24 -21.14 -13.50
N THR A 225 -8.05 -20.93 -14.02
CA THR A 225 -7.10 -22.01 -14.31
C THR A 225 -5.98 -22.07 -13.27
N PHE A 226 -5.47 -20.91 -12.86
CA PHE A 226 -4.41 -20.81 -11.86
C PHE A 226 -4.87 -20.00 -10.64
N SER A 227 -5.08 -20.69 -9.54
CA SER A 227 -5.46 -20.16 -8.24
C SER A 227 -4.21 -19.74 -7.47
N LEU A 228 -3.70 -18.51 -7.74
CA LEU A 228 -2.47 -18.03 -7.13
C LEU A 228 -2.75 -17.37 -5.77
N CYS A 229 -2.03 -17.78 -4.72
CA CYS A 229 -2.24 -17.30 -3.35
C CYS A 229 -0.92 -17.28 -2.54
N SER A 230 -0.98 -16.81 -1.29
CA SER A 230 0.20 -16.77 -0.42
C SER A 230 0.52 -18.14 0.19
N LEU A 231 1.78 -18.34 0.63
CA LEU A 231 2.30 -19.59 1.21
C LEU A 231 1.52 -20.08 2.43
N GLU A 232 0.83 -19.22 3.14
CA GLU A 232 -0.03 -19.62 4.26
C GLU A 232 -1.11 -20.65 3.88
N PHE A 233 -1.48 -20.71 2.59
CA PHE A 233 -2.45 -21.66 2.05
C PHE A 233 -1.82 -22.95 1.49
N GLU A 234 -0.50 -23.15 1.59
CA GLU A 234 0.15 -24.35 1.05
C GLU A 234 -0.41 -25.64 1.66
N ASN A 235 -0.65 -25.65 2.97
CA ASN A 235 -1.26 -26.78 3.65
C ASN A 235 -2.77 -26.95 3.35
N HIS A 236 -3.41 -25.95 2.76
CA HIS A 236 -4.82 -26.01 2.32
C HIS A 236 -4.98 -26.61 0.91
N ARG A 237 -3.92 -26.61 0.08
CA ARG A 237 -3.94 -27.11 -1.30
C ARG A 237 -4.47 -28.56 -1.42
N PRO A 238 -4.10 -29.53 -0.57
CA PRO A 238 -4.67 -30.88 -0.66
C PRO A 238 -6.19 -30.92 -0.52
N LEU A 239 -6.77 -30.05 0.32
CA LEU A 239 -8.21 -29.93 0.47
C LEU A 239 -8.85 -29.26 -0.75
N TYR A 240 -8.22 -28.20 -1.28
CA TYR A 240 -8.61 -27.57 -2.53
C TYR A 240 -8.70 -28.58 -3.68
N ASP A 241 -7.64 -29.38 -3.88
CA ASP A 241 -7.58 -30.43 -4.90
C ASP A 241 -8.61 -31.54 -4.65
N TRP A 242 -8.89 -31.85 -3.39
CA TRP A 242 -9.91 -32.83 -3.02
C TRP A 242 -11.32 -32.37 -3.43
N VAL A 243 -11.66 -31.10 -3.19
CA VAL A 243 -12.94 -30.50 -3.60
C VAL A 243 -13.07 -30.50 -5.13
N ILE A 244 -12.06 -30.06 -5.85
CA ILE A 244 -12.07 -30.02 -7.32
C ILE A 244 -12.26 -31.41 -7.93
N ARG A 245 -11.53 -32.41 -7.44
CA ARG A 245 -11.65 -33.78 -7.96
C ARG A 245 -13.00 -34.41 -7.67
N ASN A 246 -13.52 -34.23 -6.45
CA ASN A 246 -14.76 -34.89 -6.05
C ASN A 246 -16.01 -34.25 -6.63
N LEU A 247 -16.01 -32.93 -6.90
CA LEU A 247 -17.19 -32.24 -7.42
C LEU A 247 -17.16 -32.04 -8.93
N PHE A 248 -15.99 -31.86 -9.53
CA PHE A 248 -15.86 -31.51 -10.94
C PHE A 248 -15.16 -32.59 -11.78
N GLY A 249 -14.53 -33.58 -11.15
CA GLY A 249 -13.80 -34.65 -11.84
C GLY A 249 -12.63 -34.15 -12.70
N LYS A 250 -12.06 -33.02 -12.34
CA LYS A 250 -11.02 -32.29 -13.10
C LYS A 250 -9.75 -32.12 -12.28
N GLU A 251 -8.66 -31.77 -12.98
CA GLU A 251 -7.39 -31.36 -12.35
C GLU A 251 -7.25 -29.84 -12.18
N PHE A 252 -8.03 -29.07 -12.90
CA PHE A 252 -8.04 -27.60 -12.85
C PHE A 252 -9.38 -27.08 -12.32
N PRO A 253 -9.36 -25.92 -11.62
CA PRO A 253 -8.22 -25.02 -11.33
C PRO A 253 -7.16 -25.64 -10.42
N LYS A 254 -5.90 -25.14 -10.51
CA LYS A 254 -4.78 -25.54 -9.65
C LYS A 254 -4.33 -24.40 -8.74
N GLN A 255 -4.24 -24.70 -7.44
CA GLN A 255 -3.67 -23.75 -6.48
C GLN A 255 -2.13 -23.75 -6.55
N ARG A 256 -1.51 -22.57 -6.54
CA ARG A 256 -0.05 -22.33 -6.47
C ARG A 256 0.25 -21.19 -5.52
N GLU A 257 1.28 -21.35 -4.71
CA GLU A 257 1.59 -20.43 -3.65
C GLU A 257 2.89 -19.68 -3.91
N PHE A 258 2.92 -18.42 -3.44
CA PHE A 258 4.08 -17.54 -3.43
C PHE A 258 4.26 -16.89 -2.05
N ALA A 259 5.49 -16.48 -1.72
CA ALA A 259 5.81 -15.83 -0.46
C ALA A 259 5.13 -14.45 -0.35
N ARG A 260 4.64 -14.12 0.84
CA ARG A 260 4.08 -12.81 1.15
C ARG A 260 5.14 -11.71 1.01
N LEU A 261 4.68 -10.48 0.88
CA LEU A 261 5.54 -9.31 1.02
C LEU A 261 5.51 -8.88 2.49
N ASN A 262 6.64 -8.99 3.16
CA ASN A 262 6.88 -8.40 4.47
C ASN A 262 7.81 -7.19 4.29
N VAL A 263 7.48 -6.07 4.92
CA VAL A 263 8.30 -4.85 4.84
C VAL A 263 8.67 -4.35 6.21
N THR A 264 9.82 -3.67 6.30
CA THR A 264 10.34 -3.15 7.57
C THR A 264 9.46 -2.03 8.14
N ASN A 265 9.50 -1.86 9.48
CA ASN A 265 8.84 -0.77 10.23
C ASN A 265 7.32 -0.66 9.99
N THR A 266 6.66 -1.80 9.71
CA THR A 266 5.28 -1.83 9.23
C THR A 266 4.53 -3.02 9.81
N VAL A 267 3.28 -2.82 10.21
CA VAL A 267 2.33 -3.88 10.52
C VAL A 267 1.39 -4.08 9.34
N MET A 268 1.11 -5.36 8.98
CA MET A 268 0.19 -5.69 7.88
C MET A 268 -1.07 -6.41 8.37
N SER A 269 -1.13 -6.72 9.67
CA SER A 269 -2.33 -7.33 10.26
C SER A 269 -3.50 -6.34 10.22
N LYS A 270 -4.59 -6.72 9.55
CA LYS A 270 -5.83 -5.91 9.51
C LYS A 270 -6.34 -5.55 10.91
N ARG A 271 -6.13 -6.44 11.90
CA ARG A 271 -6.52 -6.19 13.29
C ARG A 271 -5.76 -5.00 13.87
N TYR A 272 -4.44 -4.95 13.69
CA TYR A 272 -3.62 -3.85 14.19
C TYR A 272 -3.88 -2.54 13.44
N LEU A 273 -4.01 -2.61 12.11
CA LEU A 273 -4.35 -1.43 11.31
C LEU A 273 -5.68 -0.82 11.72
N ARG A 274 -6.70 -1.65 11.97
CA ARG A 274 -8.01 -1.21 12.47
C ARG A 274 -7.89 -0.57 13.85
N GLU A 275 -7.12 -1.16 14.76
CA GLU A 275 -6.92 -0.60 16.10
C GLU A 275 -6.26 0.78 16.07
N LEU A 276 -5.30 1.01 15.15
CA LEU A 276 -4.70 2.34 14.95
C LEU A 276 -5.75 3.39 14.54
N VAL A 277 -6.67 3.01 13.66
CA VAL A 277 -7.75 3.90 13.18
C VAL A 277 -8.79 4.13 14.28
N GLU A 278 -9.29 3.06 14.93
CA GLU A 278 -10.33 3.15 15.95
C GLU A 278 -9.87 3.93 17.21
N LYS A 279 -8.58 3.85 17.54
CA LYS A 279 -7.97 4.59 18.65
C LYS A 279 -7.47 5.99 18.26
N HIS A 280 -7.73 6.44 17.02
CA HIS A 280 -7.31 7.75 16.51
C HIS A 280 -5.79 8.02 16.64
N ILE A 281 -4.96 6.96 16.55
CA ILE A 281 -3.50 7.08 16.50
C ILE A 281 -3.06 7.61 15.13
N VAL A 282 -3.85 7.31 14.12
CA VAL A 282 -3.70 7.78 12.74
C VAL A 282 -4.99 8.48 12.28
N ASP A 283 -4.89 9.30 11.21
CA ASP A 283 -5.98 10.11 10.64
C ASP A 283 -6.96 9.29 9.77
N GLY A 284 -7.03 7.99 9.98
CA GLY A 284 -7.89 7.08 9.24
C GLY A 284 -7.11 6.06 8.40
N TRP A 285 -7.84 5.28 7.62
CA TRP A 285 -7.26 4.24 6.77
C TRP A 285 -6.34 4.77 5.66
N ASP A 286 -6.49 6.02 5.29
CA ASP A 286 -5.69 6.72 4.29
C ASP A 286 -4.63 7.64 4.89
N ASP A 287 -4.32 7.52 6.19
CA ASP A 287 -3.21 8.26 6.79
C ASP A 287 -1.90 7.99 6.03
N PRO A 288 -1.15 9.04 5.64
CA PRO A 288 0.10 8.89 4.89
C PRO A 288 1.20 8.05 5.57
N ARG A 289 1.06 7.70 6.84
CA ARG A 289 1.96 6.80 7.58
C ARG A 289 1.54 5.34 7.50
N MET A 290 0.30 5.08 7.06
CA MET A 290 -0.25 3.73 6.95
C MET A 290 0.30 2.99 5.71
N PRO A 291 0.51 1.66 5.79
CA PRO A 291 0.94 0.85 4.65
C PRO A 291 -0.22 0.52 3.69
N THR A 292 -1.39 1.10 3.89
CA THR A 292 -2.56 0.93 3.02
C THR A 292 -2.31 1.57 1.67
N LEU A 293 -2.90 1.03 0.61
CA LEU A 293 -2.79 1.62 -0.74
C LEU A 293 -3.38 3.03 -0.78
N SER A 294 -4.48 3.26 -0.06
CA SER A 294 -5.07 4.58 0.10
C SER A 294 -4.15 5.57 0.83
N GLY A 295 -3.44 5.13 1.88
CA GLY A 295 -2.45 5.95 2.60
C GLY A 295 -1.24 6.27 1.73
N LEU A 296 -0.70 5.29 1.02
CA LEU A 296 0.40 5.48 0.08
C LEU A 296 0.00 6.43 -1.06
N ARG A 297 -1.22 6.29 -1.62
CA ARG A 297 -1.77 7.18 -2.65
C ARG A 297 -1.89 8.62 -2.13
N ARG A 298 -2.46 8.84 -0.93
CA ARG A 298 -2.57 10.16 -0.30
C ARG A 298 -1.20 10.77 0.01
N ARG A 299 -0.22 9.95 0.37
CA ARG A 299 1.17 10.39 0.55
C ARG A 299 1.85 10.77 -0.76
N GLY A 300 1.31 10.37 -1.93
CA GLY A 300 1.81 10.73 -3.24
C GLY A 300 2.61 9.63 -3.96
N TYR A 301 2.58 8.39 -3.47
CA TYR A 301 3.15 7.25 -4.19
C TYR A 301 2.43 7.03 -5.52
N THR A 302 3.08 6.34 -6.44
CA THR A 302 2.58 6.07 -7.79
C THR A 302 2.32 4.59 -8.01
N PRO A 303 1.39 4.21 -8.87
CA PRO A 303 1.21 2.82 -9.30
C PRO A 303 2.50 2.20 -9.85
N THR A 304 3.25 2.98 -10.65
CA THR A 304 4.52 2.56 -11.24
C THR A 304 5.54 2.20 -10.15
N SER A 305 5.71 3.07 -9.13
CA SER A 305 6.65 2.79 -8.03
C SER A 305 6.27 1.55 -7.24
N ILE A 306 4.96 1.35 -6.98
CA ILE A 306 4.46 0.17 -6.27
C ILE A 306 4.77 -1.11 -7.05
N PHE A 307 4.44 -1.14 -8.35
CA PHE A 307 4.65 -2.34 -9.17
C PHE A 307 6.13 -2.61 -9.45
N THR A 308 6.94 -1.56 -9.65
CA THR A 308 8.40 -1.70 -9.79
C THR A 308 9.01 -2.28 -8.52
N PHE A 309 8.65 -1.76 -7.35
CA PHE A 309 9.11 -2.29 -6.07
C PHE A 309 8.73 -3.77 -5.87
N VAL A 310 7.49 -4.14 -6.17
CA VAL A 310 7.03 -5.54 -6.07
C VAL A 310 7.79 -6.45 -7.04
N LYS A 311 8.04 -5.97 -8.27
CA LYS A 311 8.83 -6.68 -9.28
C LYS A 311 10.26 -6.91 -8.79
N GLU A 312 10.90 -5.89 -8.22
CA GLU A 312 12.28 -5.96 -7.68
C GLU A 312 12.37 -6.84 -6.44
N ALA A 313 11.34 -6.82 -5.56
CA ALA A 313 11.26 -7.73 -4.41
C ALA A 313 11.16 -9.21 -4.82
N GLY A 314 10.73 -9.47 -6.05
CA GLY A 314 10.70 -10.77 -6.70
C GLY A 314 9.53 -11.66 -6.30
N ILE A 315 9.34 -12.72 -7.11
CA ILE A 315 8.33 -13.76 -6.90
C ILE A 315 9.05 -15.06 -6.54
N SER A 316 8.97 -15.46 -5.30
CA SER A 316 9.63 -16.65 -4.76
C SER A 316 8.74 -17.40 -3.78
N LYS A 317 9.19 -18.58 -3.31
CA LYS A 317 8.57 -19.32 -2.20
C LYS A 317 9.30 -19.10 -0.86
N ALA A 318 10.29 -18.23 -0.81
CA ALA A 318 11.00 -17.90 0.43
C ALA A 318 10.47 -16.59 1.01
N ASP A 319 9.99 -16.64 2.25
CA ASP A 319 9.63 -15.44 2.98
C ASP A 319 10.88 -14.58 3.24
N ASN A 320 10.78 -13.30 2.94
CA ASN A 320 11.82 -12.32 3.17
C ASN A 320 11.22 -11.02 3.74
N LEU A 321 12.05 -10.28 4.46
CA LEU A 321 11.72 -8.95 4.96
C LEU A 321 12.41 -7.93 4.04
N VAL A 322 11.61 -7.17 3.30
CA VAL A 322 12.10 -6.16 2.34
C VAL A 322 12.17 -4.80 3.04
N ASP A 323 13.26 -4.08 2.85
CA ASP A 323 13.40 -2.74 3.41
C ASP A 323 12.46 -1.75 2.71
N MET A 324 11.59 -1.06 3.49
CA MET A 324 10.65 -0.05 2.95
C MET A 324 11.39 1.09 2.23
N ARG A 325 12.67 1.35 2.59
CA ARG A 325 13.51 2.33 1.88
C ARG A 325 13.77 1.97 0.41
N GLN A 326 13.66 0.68 0.05
CA GLN A 326 13.75 0.28 -1.36
C GLN A 326 12.57 0.83 -2.17
N LEU A 327 11.34 0.78 -1.62
CA LEU A 327 10.19 1.41 -2.27
C LEU A 327 10.37 2.93 -2.39
N GLU A 328 10.91 3.57 -1.34
CA GLU A 328 11.22 5.00 -1.39
C GLU A 328 12.30 5.33 -2.43
N ALA A 329 13.30 4.46 -2.62
CA ALA A 329 14.34 4.63 -3.64
C ALA A 329 13.76 4.53 -5.07
N VAL A 330 12.93 3.54 -5.34
CA VAL A 330 12.21 3.39 -6.62
C VAL A 330 11.36 4.63 -6.92
N LEU A 331 10.58 5.07 -5.94
CA LEU A 331 9.72 6.25 -6.09
C LEU A 331 10.55 7.53 -6.33
N ARG A 332 11.67 7.69 -5.62
CA ARG A 332 12.57 8.83 -5.79
C ARG A 332 13.18 8.89 -7.19
N ALA A 333 13.58 7.74 -7.72
CA ALA A 333 14.09 7.65 -9.09
C ALA A 333 13.04 8.06 -10.13
N GLU A 334 11.81 7.62 -9.96
CA GLU A 334 10.68 8.04 -10.81
C GLU A 334 10.40 9.54 -10.71
N LEU A 335 10.34 10.09 -9.48
CA LEU A 335 10.04 11.50 -9.24
C LEU A 335 11.17 12.43 -9.68
N GLU A 336 12.42 11.98 -9.69
CA GLU A 336 13.55 12.76 -10.21
C GLU A 336 13.36 13.09 -11.69
N LEU A 337 12.74 12.18 -12.45
CA LEU A 337 12.45 12.39 -13.87
C LEU A 337 11.15 13.18 -14.08
N ASN A 338 10.11 12.92 -13.30
CA ASN A 338 8.75 13.37 -13.60
C ASN A 338 8.27 14.59 -12.80
N ALA A 339 8.83 14.83 -11.59
CA ALA A 339 8.35 15.92 -10.73
C ALA A 339 8.92 17.28 -11.17
N GLN A 340 8.03 18.25 -11.31
CA GLN A 340 8.45 19.63 -11.54
C GLN A 340 9.09 20.23 -10.28
N ARG A 341 10.13 21.05 -10.48
CA ARG A 341 10.82 21.75 -9.37
C ARG A 341 10.02 23.00 -8.98
N ARG A 342 9.87 23.20 -7.69
CA ARG A 342 9.23 24.39 -7.09
C ARG A 342 10.07 24.84 -5.90
N VAL A 343 9.93 26.09 -5.54
CA VAL A 343 10.59 26.61 -4.35
C VAL A 343 9.59 26.61 -3.19
N ALA A 344 10.04 26.08 -2.06
CA ALA A 344 9.37 26.16 -0.78
C ALA A 344 10.41 26.45 0.30
N VAL A 345 10.11 27.38 1.18
CA VAL A 345 10.90 27.74 2.36
C VAL A 345 10.13 27.21 3.57
N LEU A 346 10.69 26.22 4.23
CA LEU A 346 10.00 25.51 5.33
C LEU A 346 10.17 26.22 6.68
N ASP A 347 11.37 26.76 6.95
CA ASP A 347 11.66 27.57 8.15
C ASP A 347 12.07 28.99 7.71
N PRO A 348 11.09 29.88 7.43
CA PRO A 348 11.34 31.14 6.79
C PRO A 348 12.02 32.16 7.72
N ILE A 349 13.03 32.85 7.16
CA ILE A 349 13.57 34.09 7.67
C ILE A 349 13.57 35.12 6.56
N LYS A 350 13.30 36.38 6.89
CA LYS A 350 13.25 37.46 5.90
C LYS A 350 14.65 37.83 5.42
N LEU A 351 14.81 38.01 4.11
CA LEU A 351 15.99 38.62 3.46
C LEU A 351 15.56 39.90 2.79
N ILE A 352 16.13 41.05 3.21
CA ILE A 352 15.85 42.37 2.69
C ILE A 352 17.01 42.80 1.76
N ILE A 353 16.67 43.12 0.51
CA ILE A 353 17.67 43.61 -0.46
C ILE A 353 17.69 45.15 -0.41
N ASP A 354 18.65 45.71 0.33
CA ASP A 354 18.68 47.12 0.68
C ASP A 354 18.74 48.04 -0.55
N ASN A 355 19.51 47.69 -1.57
CA ASN A 355 19.68 48.43 -2.79
C ASN A 355 18.68 48.09 -3.90
N TYR A 356 17.58 47.37 -3.59
CA TYR A 356 16.53 47.08 -4.54
C TYR A 356 15.31 47.98 -4.30
N PRO A 357 14.72 48.62 -5.34
CA PRO A 357 13.58 49.52 -5.19
C PRO A 357 12.36 48.78 -4.60
N ALA A 358 11.65 49.44 -3.69
CA ALA A 358 10.50 48.82 -2.97
C ALA A 358 9.30 48.57 -3.88
N ASP A 359 9.15 49.37 -4.94
CA ASP A 359 8.04 49.27 -5.90
C ASP A 359 8.36 48.41 -7.13
N ARG A 360 9.55 47.79 -7.16
CA ARG A 360 10.00 47.00 -8.30
C ARG A 360 9.72 45.52 -8.06
N CYS A 361 9.02 44.92 -9.02
CA CYS A 361 8.86 43.46 -9.13
C CYS A 361 9.42 42.99 -10.48
N GLU A 362 10.33 42.05 -10.47
CA GLU A 362 10.88 41.41 -11.68
C GLU A 362 10.47 39.96 -11.75
N MET A 363 10.25 39.46 -12.97
CA MET A 363 9.99 38.02 -13.20
C MET A 363 11.27 37.32 -13.66
N PHE A 364 11.61 36.24 -13.01
CA PHE A 364 12.71 35.36 -13.39
C PHE A 364 12.15 34.04 -13.88
N ASP A 365 12.61 33.57 -15.05
CA ASP A 365 12.21 32.30 -15.62
C ASP A 365 13.06 31.18 -15.01
N LEU A 366 12.47 30.38 -14.14
CA LEU A 366 13.11 29.20 -13.55
C LEU A 366 12.70 27.93 -14.29
N PRO A 367 13.63 26.97 -14.54
CA PRO A 367 13.31 25.73 -15.23
C PRO A 367 12.35 24.87 -14.40
N ASN A 368 11.35 24.28 -15.08
CA ASN A 368 10.42 23.37 -14.42
C ASN A 368 11.08 22.04 -14.08
N ASN A 369 11.87 21.46 -14.98
CA ASN A 369 12.69 20.29 -14.68
C ASN A 369 14.10 20.45 -15.29
N PRO A 370 15.13 20.78 -14.49
CA PRO A 370 16.49 20.95 -14.98
C PRO A 370 17.24 19.63 -15.23
N ASN A 371 16.60 18.47 -15.03
CA ASN A 371 17.22 17.19 -15.28
C ASN A 371 17.48 17.01 -16.78
N ARG A 372 18.75 16.80 -17.14
CA ARG A 372 19.17 16.69 -18.55
C ARG A 372 18.60 15.44 -19.27
N GLU A 373 18.28 14.38 -18.53
CA GLU A 373 17.71 13.15 -19.08
C GLU A 373 16.26 13.37 -19.56
N VAL A 374 15.53 14.31 -18.94
CA VAL A 374 14.13 14.62 -19.28
C VAL A 374 14.06 15.55 -20.50
N ASN A 375 15.11 16.37 -20.72
CA ASN A 375 15.18 17.37 -21.80
C ASN A 375 13.99 18.34 -21.80
N ASP A 376 13.48 18.68 -20.61
CA ASP A 376 12.42 19.69 -20.43
C ASP A 376 13.03 21.09 -20.49
N THR A 377 12.63 21.85 -21.51
CA THR A 377 13.06 23.25 -21.71
C THR A 377 12.05 24.25 -21.17
N SER A 378 10.96 23.78 -20.57
CA SER A 378 9.93 24.65 -20.03
C SER A 378 10.40 25.40 -18.79
N THR A 379 9.94 26.64 -18.64
CA THR A 379 10.20 27.50 -17.50
C THR A 379 8.90 27.98 -16.90
N ARG A 380 9.01 28.56 -15.71
CA ARG A 380 7.94 29.32 -15.05
C ARG A 380 8.43 30.64 -14.53
N PRO A 381 7.60 31.69 -14.56
CA PRO A 381 7.94 32.98 -14.00
C PRO A 381 7.87 32.93 -12.46
N VAL A 382 8.90 33.45 -11.80
CA VAL A 382 8.96 33.61 -10.34
C VAL A 382 9.27 35.09 -10.02
N ALA A 383 8.42 35.70 -9.21
CA ALA A 383 8.51 37.09 -8.85
C ALA A 383 9.67 37.35 -7.87
N PHE A 384 10.48 38.37 -8.14
CA PHE A 384 11.54 38.88 -7.27
C PHE A 384 11.19 40.29 -6.82
N THR A 385 11.16 40.50 -5.51
CA THR A 385 10.84 41.77 -4.87
C THR A 385 11.96 42.17 -3.89
N LYS A 386 11.85 43.34 -3.26
CA LYS A 386 12.81 43.82 -2.26
C LYS A 386 12.93 42.89 -1.06
N GLU A 387 11.80 42.30 -0.61
CA GLU A 387 11.74 41.40 0.53
C GLU A 387 11.50 39.97 0.05
N LEU A 388 12.31 39.05 0.54
CA LEU A 388 12.29 37.63 0.19
C LEU A 388 12.24 36.78 1.45
N TRP A 389 11.70 35.58 1.34
CA TRP A 389 11.86 34.49 2.32
C TRP A 389 12.98 33.56 1.89
N ILE A 390 13.87 33.22 2.82
CA ILE A 390 14.91 32.19 2.67
C ILE A 390 14.83 31.20 3.84
N GLU A 391 15.46 30.03 3.70
CA GLU A 391 15.59 29.13 4.83
C GLU A 391 16.43 29.73 5.94
N ARG A 392 15.98 29.69 7.18
CA ARG A 392 16.74 30.13 8.35
C ARG A 392 18.11 29.45 8.41
N SER A 393 18.19 28.18 8.06
CA SER A 393 19.45 27.43 7.99
C SER A 393 20.41 27.85 6.88
N ASP A 394 19.99 28.78 6.00
CA ASP A 394 20.86 29.38 4.98
C ASP A 394 21.64 30.59 5.49
N PHE A 395 21.35 31.06 6.69
CA PHE A 395 22.07 32.14 7.34
C PHE A 395 22.60 31.73 8.72
N PHE A 396 23.85 32.09 9.03
CA PHE A 396 24.45 32.02 10.37
C PHE A 396 25.33 33.24 10.63
N GLU A 397 25.19 33.88 11.79
CA GLU A 397 26.14 34.94 12.23
C GLU A 397 27.50 34.31 12.55
N VAL A 398 27.51 33.17 13.24
CA VAL A 398 28.70 32.36 13.54
C VAL A 398 28.56 31.04 12.83
N PRO A 399 29.12 30.90 11.62
CA PRO A 399 28.90 29.73 10.80
C PRO A 399 29.65 28.49 11.33
N PRO A 400 29.10 27.29 11.19
CA PRO A 400 29.81 26.05 11.45
C PRO A 400 30.94 25.83 10.42
N PRO A 401 31.94 24.97 10.71
CA PRO A 401 33.03 24.67 9.79
C PRO A 401 32.53 24.26 8.40
N LYS A 402 33.17 24.77 7.35
CA LYS A 402 32.86 24.47 5.94
C LYS A 402 31.49 25.02 5.45
N PHE A 403 30.83 25.88 6.20
CA PHE A 403 29.59 26.51 5.77
C PHE A 403 29.83 27.35 4.49
N LYS A 404 28.96 27.22 3.50
CA LYS A 404 29.10 27.87 2.18
C LYS A 404 27.86 28.67 1.80
N ARG A 405 27.11 29.12 2.81
CA ARG A 405 25.90 29.91 2.61
C ARG A 405 26.09 31.30 3.20
N LEU A 406 25.04 32.01 3.50
CA LEU A 406 25.08 33.43 3.88
C LEU A 406 25.56 33.66 5.31
N THR A 407 26.56 34.51 5.49
CA THR A 407 27.06 35.01 6.76
C THR A 407 27.36 36.48 6.64
N LEU A 408 27.58 37.19 7.73
CA LEU A 408 27.95 38.61 7.69
C LEU A 408 29.15 38.84 6.74
N GLY A 409 28.97 39.74 5.77
CA GLY A 409 29.97 40.08 4.76
C GLY A 409 30.19 39.04 3.64
N SER A 410 29.61 37.86 3.73
CA SER A 410 29.73 36.84 2.68
C SER A 410 28.76 37.06 1.52
N GLU A 411 29.03 36.39 0.42
CA GLU A 411 28.25 36.49 -0.81
C GLU A 411 27.75 35.10 -1.26
N VAL A 412 26.49 35.06 -1.70
CA VAL A 412 25.86 33.86 -2.25
C VAL A 412 25.03 34.17 -3.48
N ARG A 413 24.70 33.15 -4.26
CA ARG A 413 23.75 33.27 -5.36
C ARG A 413 22.33 32.98 -4.85
N LEU A 414 21.40 33.85 -5.12
CA LEU A 414 19.98 33.54 -5.12
C LEU A 414 19.67 32.76 -6.39
N MET A 415 19.11 31.58 -6.24
CA MET A 415 18.89 30.62 -7.33
C MET A 415 18.15 31.26 -8.51
N GLY A 416 18.80 31.26 -9.68
CA GLY A 416 18.25 31.86 -10.92
C GLY A 416 18.10 33.38 -10.92
N ALA A 417 18.59 34.08 -9.88
CA ALA A 417 18.49 35.55 -9.77
C ALA A 417 19.88 36.21 -9.55
N TYR A 418 20.02 37.02 -8.53
CA TYR A 418 21.20 37.84 -8.29
C TYR A 418 22.23 37.19 -7.36
N LEU A 419 23.47 37.66 -7.42
CA LEU A 419 24.42 37.52 -6.33
C LEU A 419 24.07 38.55 -5.25
N VAL A 420 24.08 38.13 -3.98
CA VAL A 420 23.80 39.02 -2.85
C VAL A 420 24.89 38.90 -1.79
N ARG A 421 25.28 40.04 -1.22
CA ARG A 421 26.25 40.14 -0.12
C ARG A 421 25.54 40.59 1.15
N CYS A 422 25.66 39.80 2.24
CA CYS A 422 25.08 40.16 3.52
C CYS A 422 25.74 41.43 4.10
N THR A 423 24.92 42.38 4.52
CA THR A 423 25.34 43.67 5.09
C THR A 423 25.04 43.78 6.58
N GLY A 424 24.03 43.08 7.07
CA GLY A 424 23.60 43.16 8.47
C GLY A 424 22.45 42.24 8.81
N VAL A 425 21.95 42.35 10.02
CA VAL A 425 20.79 41.61 10.52
C VAL A 425 19.95 42.46 11.47
N ASP A 426 18.65 42.23 11.49
CA ASP A 426 17.75 42.71 12.54
C ASP A 426 17.51 41.59 13.56
N LYS A 427 17.40 41.99 14.83
CA LYS A 427 17.18 41.08 15.93
C LYS A 427 15.95 41.48 16.74
N ASP A 428 15.26 40.48 17.28
CA ASP A 428 14.21 40.67 18.28
C ASP A 428 14.81 41.05 19.66
N GLU A 429 13.93 41.30 20.64
CA GLU A 429 14.35 41.65 22.01
C GLU A 429 15.10 40.47 22.71
N ALA A 430 14.91 39.24 22.25
CA ALA A 430 15.61 38.06 22.77
C ALA A 430 16.98 37.83 22.09
N GLY A 431 17.31 38.65 21.07
CA GLY A 431 18.56 38.56 20.31
C GLY A 431 18.53 37.55 19.15
N ASN A 432 17.37 37.00 18.81
CA ASN A 432 17.23 36.13 17.65
C ASN A 432 17.18 36.95 16.36
N VAL A 433 17.83 36.47 15.32
CA VAL A 433 17.79 37.11 13.99
C VAL A 433 16.39 36.92 13.39
N VAL A 434 15.74 38.04 13.05
CA VAL A 434 14.40 38.10 12.44
C VAL A 434 14.43 38.52 11.00
N ALA A 435 15.46 39.29 10.57
CA ALA A 435 15.70 39.60 9.19
C ALA A 435 17.22 39.66 8.89
N VAL A 436 17.56 39.37 7.65
CA VAL A 436 18.91 39.48 7.10
C VAL A 436 18.91 40.60 6.05
N HIS A 437 19.88 41.47 6.10
CA HIS A 437 20.08 42.55 5.12
C HIS A 437 21.16 42.18 4.12
N ALA A 438 20.95 42.50 2.85
CA ALA A 438 21.94 42.25 1.80
C ALA A 438 21.85 43.28 0.68
N ASN A 439 22.98 43.49 -0.01
CA ASN A 439 23.03 44.21 -1.28
C ASN A 439 23.13 43.21 -2.44
N ALA A 440 22.31 43.40 -3.46
CA ALA A 440 22.36 42.65 -4.70
C ALA A 440 23.34 43.28 -5.72
N ASP A 441 24.09 42.41 -6.38
CA ASP A 441 24.83 42.79 -7.59
C ASP A 441 23.87 42.69 -8.78
N LEU A 442 23.23 43.82 -9.11
CA LEU A 442 22.14 43.91 -10.09
C LEU A 442 22.59 43.61 -11.53
N GLU A 443 23.91 43.66 -11.80
CA GLU A 443 24.45 43.30 -13.12
C GLU A 443 24.57 41.79 -13.32
N THR A 444 24.50 41.01 -12.25
CA THR A 444 24.66 39.54 -12.29
C THR A 444 23.39 38.78 -12.59
N ARG A 445 22.34 39.39 -13.08
CA ARG A 445 21.03 38.78 -13.33
C ARG A 445 21.17 37.41 -13.98
N ASN A 446 21.01 36.35 -13.19
CA ASN A 446 21.19 34.92 -13.56
C ASN A 446 22.56 34.59 -14.23
N GLY A 447 23.52 35.51 -14.19
CA GLY A 447 24.84 35.38 -14.80
C GLY A 447 25.98 35.34 -13.79
N ASN A 448 27.22 35.30 -14.30
CA ASN A 448 28.42 35.39 -13.51
C ASN A 448 28.81 36.87 -13.32
N PRO A 449 29.50 37.23 -12.22
CA PRO A 449 29.96 38.58 -12.02
C PRO A 449 31.03 38.96 -13.06
N ALA A 450 31.00 40.22 -13.54
CA ALA A 450 31.89 40.73 -14.60
C ALA A 450 33.37 40.67 -14.23
N ASP A 451 33.69 40.74 -12.93
CA ASP A 451 35.07 40.69 -12.41
C ASP A 451 35.61 39.26 -12.28
N GLY A 452 34.82 38.26 -12.64
CA GLY A 452 35.22 36.84 -12.62
C GLY A 452 35.40 36.22 -11.23
N ARG A 453 34.98 36.92 -10.14
CA ARG A 453 35.04 36.34 -8.78
C ARG A 453 34.20 35.11 -8.67
N LYS A 454 34.67 34.13 -7.89
CA LYS A 454 33.96 32.85 -7.64
C LYS A 454 33.08 32.98 -6.40
N VAL A 455 31.77 33.00 -6.59
CA VAL A 455 30.81 32.93 -5.50
C VAL A 455 30.46 31.45 -5.23
N ARG A 456 30.57 31.04 -3.97
CA ARG A 456 30.31 29.68 -3.54
C ARG A 456 29.00 29.63 -2.74
N GLY A 457 28.10 28.79 -3.17
CA GLY A 457 26.81 28.58 -2.53
C GLY A 457 25.67 29.24 -3.31
N THR A 458 24.60 28.46 -3.41
CA THR A 458 23.32 28.91 -3.96
C THR A 458 22.25 28.61 -2.94
N ILE A 459 21.39 29.58 -2.65
CA ILE A 459 20.23 29.42 -1.77
C ILE A 459 18.95 29.65 -2.56
N HIS A 460 17.87 29.00 -2.17
CA HIS A 460 16.56 29.21 -2.76
C HIS A 460 15.79 30.28 -1.98
N TRP A 461 14.80 30.87 -2.62
CA TRP A 461 14.06 32.00 -2.12
C TRP A 461 12.67 32.09 -2.73
N VAL A 462 11.73 32.76 -2.05
CA VAL A 462 10.44 33.19 -2.58
C VAL A 462 10.19 34.64 -2.20
N SER A 463 9.45 35.38 -3.05
CA SER A 463 9.04 36.76 -2.72
C SER A 463 8.11 36.80 -1.52
N CYS A 464 8.26 37.78 -0.63
CA CYS A 464 7.30 37.99 0.47
C CYS A 464 5.90 38.39 -0.03
N GLU A 465 5.83 39.07 -1.16
CA GLU A 465 4.58 39.58 -1.73
C GLU A 465 3.90 38.57 -2.66
N HIS A 466 4.69 37.69 -3.29
CA HIS A 466 4.26 36.71 -4.29
C HIS A 466 4.59 35.29 -3.81
N CYS A 467 4.02 34.90 -2.68
CA CYS A 467 4.09 33.53 -2.15
C CYS A 467 2.72 33.12 -1.58
N ILE A 468 2.56 31.83 -1.33
CA ILE A 468 1.43 31.29 -0.60
C ILE A 468 1.91 30.72 0.73
N ASP A 469 1.07 30.87 1.76
CA ASP A 469 1.25 30.20 3.05
C ASP A 469 0.70 28.79 2.96
N ALA A 470 1.45 27.83 3.49
CA ALA A 470 1.02 26.44 3.52
C ALA A 470 1.51 25.75 4.79
N GLU A 471 0.75 24.74 5.19
CA GLU A 471 1.21 23.75 6.14
C GLU A 471 1.95 22.63 5.40
N VAL A 472 3.03 22.12 5.99
CA VAL A 472 3.79 21.01 5.40
C VAL A 472 3.93 19.89 6.42
N SER A 473 3.46 18.70 6.05
CA SER A 473 3.59 17.49 6.86
C SER A 473 4.80 16.67 6.41
N LEU A 474 5.73 16.46 7.34
CA LEU A 474 6.95 15.70 7.14
C LEU A 474 6.79 14.33 7.80
N TYR A 475 6.53 13.29 7.00
CA TYR A 475 6.32 11.93 7.50
C TYR A 475 7.62 11.15 7.61
N ASP A 476 7.71 10.35 8.66
CA ASP A 476 8.69 9.30 8.89
C ASP A 476 7.98 7.95 9.07
N LYS A 477 8.73 6.88 9.34
CA LYS A 477 8.20 5.54 9.62
C LYS A 477 7.29 5.56 10.86
N LEU A 478 6.20 4.78 10.79
CA LEU A 478 5.22 4.72 11.87
C LEU A 478 5.74 3.92 13.08
N PHE A 479 6.59 2.91 12.86
CA PHE A 479 7.14 2.06 13.92
C PHE A 479 8.66 2.17 13.99
N THR A 480 9.18 2.12 15.19
CA THR A 480 10.63 2.14 15.48
C THR A 480 11.27 0.79 15.21
N GLU A 481 10.57 -0.32 15.52
CA GLU A 481 11.08 -1.68 15.30
C GLU A 481 11.09 -2.03 13.81
N SER A 482 12.21 -2.58 13.36
CA SER A 482 12.38 -2.92 11.94
C SER A 482 11.54 -4.13 11.50
N ASN A 483 11.41 -5.14 12.34
CA ASN A 483 10.62 -6.33 12.06
C ASN A 483 9.45 -6.47 13.05
N MET A 484 8.33 -5.85 12.72
CA MET A 484 7.12 -5.92 13.55
C MET A 484 6.50 -7.32 13.64
N ASN A 485 6.92 -8.28 12.81
CA ASN A 485 6.48 -9.67 12.93
C ASN A 485 7.27 -10.47 13.97
N SER A 486 8.38 -9.93 14.51
CA SER A 486 9.23 -10.59 15.50
C SER A 486 9.12 -10.02 16.91
N ILE A 487 8.19 -9.11 17.14
CA ILE A 487 7.90 -8.64 18.51
C ILE A 487 7.33 -9.80 19.34
N PRO A 488 7.57 -9.84 20.67
CA PRO A 488 7.00 -10.85 21.55
C PRO A 488 5.47 -10.92 21.44
N ASP A 489 4.91 -12.13 21.54
CA ASP A 489 3.45 -12.35 21.42
C ASP A 489 2.62 -11.63 22.49
N ASP A 490 3.21 -11.38 23.65
CA ASP A 490 2.62 -10.67 24.80
C ASP A 490 2.87 -9.14 24.78
N ALA A 491 3.66 -8.64 23.83
CA ALA A 491 3.94 -7.22 23.70
C ALA A 491 2.78 -6.45 23.04
N ASP A 492 2.52 -5.25 23.52
CA ASP A 492 1.63 -4.34 22.83
C ASP A 492 2.38 -3.69 21.65
N PHE A 493 1.91 -3.95 20.42
CA PHE A 493 2.54 -3.39 19.22
C PHE A 493 2.62 -1.85 19.24
N LYS A 494 1.77 -1.19 20.03
CA LYS A 494 1.75 0.27 20.18
C LYS A 494 2.96 0.82 20.94
N ASP A 495 3.65 -0.01 21.73
CA ASP A 495 4.88 0.40 22.43
C ASP A 495 6.04 0.69 21.46
N TYR A 496 5.91 0.23 20.22
CA TYR A 496 6.87 0.43 19.15
C TYR A 496 6.50 1.58 18.19
N LEU A 497 5.46 2.36 18.51
CA LEU A 497 5.10 3.53 17.71
C LEU A 497 6.22 4.58 17.77
N ASN A 498 6.51 5.18 16.62
CA ASN A 498 7.44 6.30 16.51
C ASN A 498 6.70 7.61 16.87
N PRO A 499 7.04 8.27 17.99
CA PRO A 499 6.41 9.52 18.39
C PRO A 499 6.66 10.65 17.39
N ASP A 500 7.76 10.58 16.63
CA ASP A 500 8.16 11.55 15.62
C ASP A 500 7.76 11.13 14.20
N SER A 501 6.77 10.24 14.08
CA SER A 501 6.29 9.74 12.78
C SER A 501 5.70 10.81 11.85
N VAL A 502 5.33 11.97 12.40
CA VAL A 502 4.92 13.15 11.65
C VAL A 502 5.39 14.42 12.35
N THR A 503 5.97 15.35 11.57
CA THR A 503 6.30 16.70 12.01
C THR A 503 5.56 17.69 11.13
N THR A 504 4.81 18.60 11.73
CA THR A 504 4.06 19.63 11.01
C THR A 504 4.85 20.95 11.00
N VAL A 505 5.00 21.54 9.82
CA VAL A 505 5.55 22.88 9.60
C VAL A 505 4.39 23.81 9.24
N PRO A 506 3.94 24.68 10.15
CA PRO A 506 2.66 25.39 9.98
C PRO A 506 2.70 26.61 9.04
N HIS A 507 3.87 27.18 8.78
CA HIS A 507 4.01 28.48 8.12
C HIS A 507 5.07 28.48 7.01
N ALA A 508 5.12 27.39 6.23
CA ALA A 508 5.99 27.35 5.07
C ALA A 508 5.56 28.38 4.01
N LYS A 509 6.55 28.96 3.32
CA LYS A 509 6.35 29.94 2.25
C LYS A 509 6.68 29.28 0.91
N LEU A 510 5.68 29.14 0.06
CA LEU A 510 5.78 28.44 -1.20
C LEU A 510 5.65 29.43 -2.37
N GLU A 511 6.31 29.14 -3.49
CA GLU A 511 6.16 29.96 -4.69
C GLU A 511 4.71 30.00 -5.19
N GLU A 512 4.28 31.15 -5.70
CA GLU A 512 2.88 31.41 -6.09
C GLU A 512 2.35 30.44 -7.15
N SER A 513 3.21 29.85 -7.97
CA SER A 513 2.82 28.86 -8.98
C SER A 513 2.17 27.59 -8.41
N LEU A 514 2.27 27.37 -7.10
CA LEU A 514 1.64 26.24 -6.40
C LEU A 514 0.18 26.51 -5.96
N LYS A 515 -0.35 27.72 -6.17
CA LYS A 515 -1.73 28.08 -5.75
C LYS A 515 -2.82 27.22 -6.38
N ASP A 516 -2.60 26.71 -7.61
CA ASP A 516 -3.55 25.91 -8.37
C ASP A 516 -3.21 24.40 -8.34
N ALA A 517 -2.23 23.99 -7.52
CA ALA A 517 -1.83 22.61 -7.39
C ALA A 517 -2.94 21.74 -6.78
N LYS A 518 -3.10 20.53 -7.31
CA LYS A 518 -4.18 19.60 -6.95
C LYS A 518 -3.63 18.33 -6.32
N PRO A 519 -4.42 17.64 -5.48
CA PRO A 519 -4.07 16.29 -5.03
C PRO A 519 -3.71 15.38 -6.22
N GLY A 520 -2.56 14.71 -6.10
CA GLY A 520 -2.00 13.90 -7.19
C GLY A 520 -0.89 14.59 -7.99
N ASP A 521 -0.82 15.94 -7.98
CA ASP A 521 0.35 16.64 -8.48
C ASP A 521 1.55 16.36 -7.58
N ARG A 522 2.74 16.23 -8.17
CA ARG A 522 3.97 15.93 -7.42
C ARG A 522 5.06 16.91 -7.80
N PHE A 523 5.67 17.51 -6.78
CA PHE A 523 6.70 18.53 -6.95
C PHE A 523 7.95 18.15 -6.17
N GLN A 524 9.11 18.47 -6.72
CA GLN A 524 10.31 18.55 -5.93
C GLN A 524 10.40 19.96 -5.31
N PHE A 525 10.25 20.07 -4.00
CA PHE A 525 10.64 21.30 -3.31
C PHE A 525 12.16 21.31 -3.23
N VAL A 526 12.73 22.27 -3.96
CA VAL A 526 14.19 22.36 -4.16
C VAL A 526 14.93 22.27 -2.83
N ARG A 527 15.86 21.31 -2.72
CA ARG A 527 16.65 21.00 -1.51
C ARG A 527 15.90 20.34 -0.35
N ASN A 528 14.57 20.23 -0.38
CA ASN A 528 13.74 19.76 0.74
C ASN A 528 13.20 18.34 0.56
N GLY A 529 12.82 17.94 -0.65
CA GLY A 529 12.22 16.63 -0.91
C GLY A 529 11.18 16.67 -2.01
N TYR A 530 10.38 15.61 -2.09
CA TYR A 530 9.24 15.53 -3.00
C TYR A 530 7.94 15.67 -2.20
N PHE A 531 6.98 16.42 -2.75
CA PHE A 531 5.76 16.79 -2.05
C PHE A 531 4.54 16.73 -2.97
N THR A 532 3.37 16.54 -2.36
CA THR A 532 2.07 16.56 -3.02
C THR A 532 1.06 17.32 -2.16
N PRO A 533 0.09 18.06 -2.75
CA PRO A 533 -1.03 18.59 -1.98
C PRO A 533 -1.81 17.48 -1.29
N ASP A 534 -2.21 17.67 -0.02
CA ASP A 534 -3.03 16.71 0.70
C ASP A 534 -4.46 16.67 0.14
N SER A 535 -5.04 15.48 -0.02
CA SER A 535 -6.38 15.31 -0.57
C SER A 535 -7.50 15.61 0.42
N LYS A 536 -7.20 15.69 1.72
CA LYS A 536 -8.19 15.96 2.79
C LYS A 536 -8.03 17.34 3.42
N HIS A 537 -6.79 17.83 3.53
CA HIS A 537 -6.48 19.08 4.22
C HIS A 537 -6.02 20.12 3.22
N ALA A 538 -6.95 21.00 2.82
CA ALA A 538 -6.66 22.08 1.88
C ALA A 538 -5.55 23.01 2.44
N GLY A 539 -4.60 23.39 1.59
CA GLY A 539 -3.46 24.22 1.98
C GLY A 539 -2.32 23.45 2.66
N THR A 540 -2.44 22.13 2.82
CA THR A 540 -1.39 21.26 3.36
C THR A 540 -0.67 20.52 2.24
N TYR A 541 0.65 20.37 2.37
CA TYR A 541 1.49 19.55 1.49
C TYR A 541 2.13 18.40 2.25
N ASN A 542 1.99 17.18 1.75
CA ASN A 542 2.58 15.98 2.30
C ASN A 542 3.95 15.72 1.68
N ARG A 543 4.98 15.52 2.51
CA ARG A 543 6.27 15.02 2.02
C ARG A 543 6.12 13.56 1.59
N ILE A 544 6.35 13.30 0.31
CA ILE A 544 6.35 11.96 -0.28
C ILE A 544 7.60 11.20 0.18
N VAL A 545 8.78 11.69 -0.23
CA VAL A 545 10.10 11.15 0.12
C VAL A 545 11.14 12.28 0.20
N THR A 546 12.26 12.01 0.88
CA THR A 546 13.42 12.90 0.95
C THR A 546 14.22 12.88 -0.36
N LEU A 547 15.09 13.89 -0.59
CA LEU A 547 15.98 13.94 -1.77
C LEU A 547 17.11 12.90 -1.72
N LYS A 548 17.60 12.59 -0.53
CA LYS A 548 18.74 11.67 -0.36
C LYS A 548 18.24 10.30 -0.01
N ASP A 549 18.76 9.32 -0.73
CA ASP A 549 18.57 7.93 -0.37
C ASP A 549 19.38 7.60 0.90
N SER A 550 18.72 7.03 1.89
CA SER A 550 19.38 6.42 3.07
C SER A 550 19.62 4.92 2.87
N PHE A 551 19.09 4.35 1.79
CA PHE A 551 19.30 2.96 1.42
C PHE A 551 20.65 2.81 0.73
N LYS A 552 21.50 1.94 1.28
CA LYS A 552 22.76 1.52 0.64
C LYS A 552 22.54 0.09 0.15
N VAL A 553 22.61 -0.10 -1.15
CA VAL A 553 22.62 -1.42 -1.79
C VAL A 553 23.85 -2.21 -1.35
#